data_551ce22d48c66bfac80fdd16f4d105af
#
_entry.id   551ce22d48c66bfac80fdd16f4d105af
#
_cell.length_a   1.000
_cell.length_b   1.000
_cell.length_c   1.000
_cell.angle_alpha   90.00
_cell.angle_beta   90.00
_cell.angle_gamma   90.00
#
_symmetry.space_group_name_H-M   'P 1'
#
loop_
_entity.id
_entity.type
_entity.pdbx_description
1 polymer ?
#
loop_
_entity_poly.entity_id
_entity_poly.type
_entity_poly.pdbx_seq_one_letter_code
_entity_poly.pdbx_strand_id
1 'polypeptide(L)'
;MTTNIAESFNRVLNGVRSLPLCAIINLTFYRTAEYFRDSGNQAEECTTRFAPRVHKLLDARRAKAQHHRTRIFDRRNNKFEVLCKRRYASTYSAGDTVQQCIVGPTEAKCTCNKPKLEHIPCSHVLAACKDLGGNDGGHYVSWFYTTEALRNTWRPKMHSYAVGSSHKTIEGPNRVPYPATKRTEPGRRRSHRIHGDMDEADATHGLRKCKICKQLGHDQRNCPQRQ
;
A
#
# COMPACT_ATOMS: atom_id res chain seq x y z
N MET A 1 -6.74 -5.12 -1.83
CA MET A 1 -5.98 -3.86 -2.00
C MET A 1 -6.59 -2.65 -1.28
N THR A 2 -7.87 -2.64 -0.99
CA THR A 2 -8.57 -1.52 -0.34
C THR A 2 -8.28 -1.36 1.16
N THR A 3 -7.97 -2.42 1.87
CA THR A 3 -7.65 -2.42 3.31
C THR A 3 -6.45 -1.54 3.65
N ASN A 4 -5.42 -1.54 2.82
CA ASN A 4 -4.16 -0.83 3.09
C ASN A 4 -4.32 0.71 3.09
N ILE A 5 -5.22 1.24 2.25
CA ILE A 5 -5.51 2.69 2.19
C ILE A 5 -6.33 3.10 3.43
N ALA A 6 -7.35 2.31 3.79
CA ALA A 6 -8.15 2.55 4.97
C ALA A 6 -7.32 2.47 6.26
N GLU A 7 -6.41 1.52 6.36
CA GLU A 7 -5.48 1.39 7.49
C GLU A 7 -4.50 2.57 7.59
N SER A 8 -3.98 3.03 6.46
CA SER A 8 -3.10 4.21 6.41
C SER A 8 -3.83 5.46 6.87
N PHE A 9 -5.07 5.67 6.42
CA PHE A 9 -5.89 6.79 6.85
C PHE A 9 -6.32 6.66 8.33
N ASN A 10 -6.65 5.46 8.79
CA ASN A 10 -6.93 5.19 10.20
C ASN A 10 -5.75 5.53 11.11
N ARG A 11 -4.50 5.35 10.62
CA ARG A 11 -3.30 5.74 11.36
C ARG A 11 -3.18 7.26 11.50
N VAL A 12 -3.53 8.02 10.45
CA VAL A 12 -3.58 9.49 10.50
C VAL A 12 -4.58 9.97 11.55
N LEU A 13 -5.69 9.23 11.73
CA LEU A 13 -6.74 9.54 12.70
C LEU A 13 -6.52 8.85 14.08
N ASN A 14 -5.35 8.31 14.33
CA ASN A 14 -5.07 7.66 15.61
C ASN A 14 -5.17 8.68 16.76
N GLY A 15 -5.80 8.25 17.86
CA GLY A 15 -6.05 9.09 19.04
C GLY A 15 -7.27 10.02 18.94
N VAL A 16 -7.85 10.21 17.74
CA VAL A 16 -9.03 11.08 17.57
C VAL A 16 -10.30 10.42 18.11
N ARG A 17 -10.40 9.11 18.05
CA ARG A 17 -11.62 8.34 18.38
C ARG A 17 -12.06 8.43 19.84
N SER A 18 -11.18 8.84 20.74
CA SER A 18 -11.46 8.99 22.18
C SER A 18 -11.97 10.39 22.55
N LEU A 19 -12.02 11.31 21.60
CA LEU A 19 -12.37 12.71 21.83
C LEU A 19 -13.87 12.95 21.71
N PRO A 20 -14.39 14.08 22.22
CA PRO A 20 -15.75 14.53 21.96
C PRO A 20 -16.04 14.71 20.47
N LEU A 21 -17.29 14.53 20.05
CA LEU A 21 -17.69 14.52 18.63
C LEU A 21 -17.20 15.77 17.86
N CYS A 22 -17.36 16.95 18.43
CA CYS A 22 -16.91 18.21 17.80
C CYS A 22 -15.39 18.22 17.59
N ALA A 23 -14.61 17.72 18.55
CA ALA A 23 -13.17 17.61 18.44
C ALA A 23 -12.76 16.56 17.40
N ILE A 24 -13.51 15.44 17.28
CA ILE A 24 -13.30 14.44 16.22
C ILE A 24 -13.45 15.08 14.85
N ILE A 25 -14.54 15.81 14.62
CA ILE A 25 -14.82 16.47 13.33
C ILE A 25 -13.70 17.47 12.99
N ASN A 26 -13.38 18.36 13.94
CA ASN A 26 -12.35 19.38 13.75
C ASN A 26 -10.98 18.78 13.44
N LEU A 27 -10.52 17.85 14.26
CA LEU A 27 -9.21 17.23 14.07
C LEU A 27 -9.14 16.40 12.79
N THR A 28 -10.22 15.68 12.45
CA THR A 28 -10.28 14.94 11.19
C THR A 28 -10.18 15.88 10.00
N PHE A 29 -10.91 17.00 10.03
CA PHE A 29 -10.87 18.00 8.97
C PHE A 29 -9.46 18.59 8.81
N TYR A 30 -8.86 19.10 9.88
CA TYR A 30 -7.54 19.73 9.81
C TYR A 30 -6.44 18.75 9.43
N ARG A 31 -6.41 17.55 9.99
CA ARG A 31 -5.44 16.51 9.59
C ARG A 31 -5.59 16.09 8.14
N THR A 32 -6.83 16.03 7.65
CA THR A 32 -7.08 15.74 6.23
C THR A 32 -6.58 16.88 5.36
N ALA A 33 -6.85 18.13 5.73
CA ALA A 33 -6.38 19.30 5.02
C ALA A 33 -4.84 19.39 4.97
N GLU A 34 -4.17 19.11 6.08
CA GLU A 34 -2.71 19.00 6.15
C GLU A 34 -2.19 17.91 5.23
N TYR A 35 -2.79 16.73 5.26
CA TYR A 35 -2.40 15.61 4.41
C TYR A 35 -2.52 15.96 2.92
N PHE A 36 -3.61 16.63 2.52
CA PHE A 36 -3.80 17.11 1.15
C PHE A 36 -2.76 18.16 0.75
N ARG A 37 -2.50 19.13 1.63
CA ARG A 37 -1.48 20.18 1.38
C ARG A 37 -0.10 19.57 1.22
N ASP A 38 0.31 18.71 2.14
CA ASP A 38 1.66 18.13 2.14
C ASP A 38 1.86 17.18 0.96
N SER A 39 0.84 16.39 0.61
CA SER A 39 0.86 15.55 -0.58
C SER A 39 0.88 16.36 -1.87
N GLY A 40 0.16 17.49 -1.90
CA GLY A 40 0.19 18.44 -3.01
C GLY A 40 1.57 19.05 -3.21
N ASN A 41 2.18 19.57 -2.15
CA ASN A 41 3.54 20.12 -2.19
C ASN A 41 4.55 19.07 -2.69
N GLN A 42 4.51 17.86 -2.17
CA GLN A 42 5.37 16.77 -2.65
C GLN A 42 5.15 16.43 -4.12
N ALA A 43 3.91 16.50 -4.61
CA ALA A 43 3.60 16.28 -6.02
C ALA A 43 4.14 17.41 -6.92
N GLU A 44 4.08 18.66 -6.47
CA GLU A 44 4.63 19.81 -7.21
C GLU A 44 6.17 19.78 -7.26
N GLU A 45 6.82 19.41 -6.17
CA GLU A 45 8.28 19.26 -6.09
C GLU A 45 8.82 18.11 -6.95
N CYS A 46 7.95 17.18 -7.37
CA CYS A 46 8.36 16.02 -8.13
C CYS A 46 8.78 16.40 -9.55
N THR A 47 10.07 16.21 -9.87
CA THR A 47 10.67 16.52 -11.20
C THR A 47 10.74 15.30 -12.13
N THR A 48 10.49 14.11 -11.62
CA THR A 48 10.56 12.86 -12.41
C THR A 48 9.32 12.68 -13.28
N ARG A 49 9.44 11.94 -14.40
CA ARG A 49 8.31 11.64 -15.29
C ARG A 49 7.19 10.85 -14.59
N PHE A 50 7.55 9.99 -13.66
CA PHE A 50 6.62 9.14 -12.92
C PHE A 50 6.66 9.46 -11.43
N ALA A 51 5.58 9.17 -10.72
CA ALA A 51 5.51 9.30 -9.27
C ALA A 51 6.74 8.65 -8.59
N PRO A 52 7.30 9.23 -7.52
CA PRO A 52 8.60 8.83 -6.95
C PRO A 52 8.72 7.34 -6.62
N ARG A 53 7.64 6.74 -6.12
CA ARG A 53 7.58 5.30 -5.83
C ARG A 53 7.70 4.45 -7.09
N VAL A 54 7.03 4.87 -8.17
CA VAL A 54 7.05 4.15 -9.45
C VAL A 54 8.40 4.32 -10.14
N HIS A 55 8.99 5.52 -10.06
CA HIS A 55 10.33 5.78 -10.57
C HIS A 55 11.36 4.86 -9.93
N LYS A 56 11.40 4.78 -8.59
CA LYS A 56 12.27 3.85 -7.85
C LYS A 56 12.04 2.38 -8.23
N LEU A 57 10.77 1.99 -8.43
CA LEU A 57 10.43 0.64 -8.85
C LEU A 57 10.94 0.32 -10.25
N LEU A 58 10.80 1.26 -11.19
CA LEU A 58 11.32 1.12 -12.56
C LEU A 58 12.84 1.00 -12.57
N ASP A 59 13.55 1.80 -11.81
CA ASP A 59 15.01 1.74 -11.73
C ASP A 59 15.47 0.40 -11.15
N ALA A 60 14.83 -0.08 -10.11
CA ALA A 60 15.10 -1.42 -9.57
C ALA A 60 14.80 -2.54 -10.60
N ARG A 61 13.76 -2.38 -11.43
CA ARG A 61 13.46 -3.33 -12.52
C ARG A 61 14.43 -3.23 -13.68
N ARG A 62 14.88 -2.03 -14.03
CA ARG A 62 15.95 -1.80 -15.03
C ARG A 62 17.26 -2.44 -14.59
N ALA A 63 17.66 -2.26 -13.34
CA ALA A 63 18.84 -2.91 -12.79
C ALA A 63 18.76 -4.44 -12.88
N LYS A 64 17.58 -5.03 -12.57
CA LYS A 64 17.37 -6.47 -12.74
C LYS A 64 17.39 -6.89 -14.20
N ALA A 65 16.85 -6.08 -15.10
CA ALA A 65 16.80 -6.38 -16.54
C ALA A 65 18.21 -6.53 -17.16
N GLN A 66 19.20 -5.83 -16.61
CA GLN A 66 20.59 -5.94 -17.06
C GLN A 66 21.18 -7.35 -16.87
N HIS A 67 20.66 -8.11 -15.91
CA HIS A 67 21.11 -9.47 -15.60
C HIS A 67 20.31 -10.56 -16.32
N HIS A 68 19.28 -10.20 -17.08
CA HIS A 68 18.52 -11.15 -17.87
C HIS A 68 19.16 -11.36 -19.23
N ARG A 69 19.11 -12.60 -19.72
CA ARG A 69 19.44 -12.93 -21.12
C ARG A 69 18.14 -13.05 -21.89
N THR A 70 18.11 -12.44 -23.05
CA THR A 70 16.95 -12.47 -23.96
C THR A 70 17.33 -13.28 -25.21
N ARG A 71 16.32 -13.98 -25.74
CA ARG A 71 16.40 -14.68 -27.01
C ARG A 71 15.15 -14.31 -27.80
N ILE A 72 15.34 -13.83 -29.02
CA ILE A 72 14.25 -13.54 -29.93
C ILE A 72 13.72 -14.87 -30.50
N PHE A 73 12.45 -15.13 -30.27
CA PHE A 73 11.77 -16.34 -30.76
C PHE A 73 11.01 -16.08 -32.08
N ASP A 74 10.37 -14.92 -32.17
CA ASP A 74 9.66 -14.48 -33.36
C ASP A 74 9.86 -12.96 -33.53
N ARG A 75 10.62 -12.61 -34.53
CA ARG A 75 10.96 -11.21 -34.84
C ARG A 75 9.77 -10.42 -35.37
N ARG A 76 8.83 -11.07 -36.10
CA ARG A 76 7.65 -10.39 -36.65
C ARG A 76 6.67 -9.97 -35.56
N ASN A 77 6.48 -10.82 -34.55
CA ASN A 77 5.58 -10.60 -33.44
C ASN A 77 6.28 -10.11 -32.18
N ASN A 78 7.56 -9.77 -32.24
CA ASN A 78 8.38 -9.34 -31.09
C ASN A 78 8.22 -10.25 -29.87
N LYS A 79 8.28 -11.57 -30.11
CA LYS A 79 8.23 -12.57 -29.03
C LYS A 79 9.64 -12.88 -28.56
N PHE A 80 9.83 -12.75 -27.26
CA PHE A 80 11.09 -12.98 -26.58
C PHE A 80 10.94 -14.06 -25.52
N GLU A 81 11.99 -14.82 -25.39
CA GLU A 81 12.24 -15.68 -24.26
C GLU A 81 13.29 -15.01 -23.39
N VAL A 82 12.98 -14.82 -22.11
CA VAL A 82 13.84 -14.13 -21.15
C VAL A 82 14.28 -15.11 -20.07
N LEU A 83 15.56 -15.41 -20.06
CA LEU A 83 16.19 -16.26 -19.05
C LEU A 83 16.57 -15.41 -17.84
N CYS A 84 16.06 -15.82 -16.68
CA CYS A 84 16.28 -15.15 -15.40
C CYS A 84 17.23 -15.97 -14.54
N LYS A 85 18.39 -15.39 -14.19
CA LYS A 85 19.31 -16.00 -13.23
C LYS A 85 18.70 -16.08 -11.82
N ARG A 86 18.98 -17.14 -11.10
CA ARG A 86 18.83 -17.15 -9.64
C ARG A 86 19.77 -16.12 -9.01
N ARG A 87 19.34 -15.51 -7.92
CA ARG A 87 19.98 -14.34 -7.27
C ARG A 87 21.48 -14.50 -6.98
N TYR A 88 22.00 -15.74 -6.95
CA TYR A 88 23.37 -16.04 -6.53
C TYR A 88 24.16 -16.95 -7.49
N ALA A 89 23.62 -17.23 -8.69
CA ALA A 89 24.30 -18.05 -9.65
C ALA A 89 25.20 -17.22 -10.57
N SER A 90 26.47 -17.59 -10.68
CA SER A 90 27.40 -16.98 -11.64
C SER A 90 27.12 -17.37 -13.09
N THR A 91 26.58 -18.57 -13.31
CA THR A 91 26.25 -19.15 -14.61
C THR A 91 24.76 -19.50 -14.72
N TYR A 92 24.24 -19.56 -15.96
CA TYR A 92 22.89 -20.07 -16.20
C TYR A 92 22.88 -21.60 -16.07
N SER A 93 21.89 -22.11 -15.32
CA SER A 93 21.75 -23.53 -15.04
C SER A 93 20.32 -24.01 -15.35
N ALA A 94 20.13 -25.34 -15.37
CA ALA A 94 18.83 -25.96 -15.64
C ALA A 94 17.70 -25.56 -14.66
N GLY A 95 18.03 -24.89 -13.55
CA GLY A 95 17.05 -24.39 -12.57
C GLY A 95 16.67 -22.92 -12.75
N ASP A 96 17.15 -22.25 -13.79
CA ASP A 96 16.79 -20.86 -14.06
C ASP A 96 15.39 -20.77 -14.66
N THR A 97 14.65 -19.74 -14.25
CA THR A 97 13.29 -19.53 -14.74
C THR A 97 13.29 -18.84 -16.08
N VAL A 98 12.47 -19.33 -17.00
CA VAL A 98 12.26 -18.74 -18.30
C VAL A 98 10.91 -18.05 -18.33
N GLN A 99 10.89 -16.83 -18.86
CA GLN A 99 9.65 -16.06 -19.03
C GLN A 99 9.49 -15.70 -20.52
N GLN A 100 8.27 -15.81 -21.01
CA GLN A 100 7.93 -15.38 -22.36
C GLN A 100 7.36 -13.98 -22.32
N CYS A 101 7.88 -13.10 -23.18
CA CYS A 101 7.43 -11.72 -23.31
C CYS A 101 7.03 -11.45 -24.76
N ILE A 102 5.97 -10.66 -24.94
CA ILE A 102 5.56 -10.08 -26.21
C ILE A 102 5.62 -8.57 -26.03
N VAL A 103 6.38 -7.90 -26.88
CA VAL A 103 6.59 -6.45 -26.81
C VAL A 103 5.94 -5.79 -28.01
N GLY A 104 4.70 -5.40 -27.86
CA GLY A 104 3.95 -4.67 -28.89
C GLY A 104 4.22 -3.16 -28.86
N PRO A 105 3.70 -2.39 -29.80
CA PRO A 105 3.91 -0.95 -29.87
C PRO A 105 3.26 -0.20 -28.70
N THR A 106 2.11 -0.64 -28.23
CA THR A 106 1.31 0.01 -27.19
C THR A 106 1.22 -0.81 -25.90
N GLU A 107 1.34 -2.11 -25.98
CA GLU A 107 1.16 -3.04 -24.86
C GLU A 107 2.28 -4.08 -24.82
N ALA A 108 2.74 -4.40 -23.63
CA ALA A 108 3.67 -5.48 -23.40
C ALA A 108 3.08 -6.56 -22.49
N LYS A 109 3.20 -7.82 -22.90
CA LYS A 109 2.72 -8.99 -22.17
C LYS A 109 3.89 -9.83 -21.68
N CYS A 110 3.76 -10.41 -20.49
CA CYS A 110 4.75 -11.32 -19.94
C CYS A 110 4.04 -12.42 -19.14
N THR A 111 4.55 -13.64 -19.21
CA THR A 111 4.03 -14.79 -18.45
C THR A 111 4.09 -14.60 -16.94
N CYS A 112 4.93 -13.67 -16.44
CA CYS A 112 4.95 -13.31 -15.01
C CYS A 112 3.73 -12.51 -14.56
N ASN A 113 2.84 -12.10 -15.45
CA ASN A 113 1.60 -11.32 -15.24
C ASN A 113 1.76 -9.95 -14.53
N LYS A 114 2.97 -9.55 -14.12
CA LYS A 114 3.18 -8.25 -13.46
C LYS A 114 2.74 -7.05 -14.30
N PRO A 115 3.03 -6.97 -15.61
CA PRO A 115 2.58 -5.85 -16.42
C PRO A 115 1.06 -5.69 -16.43
N LYS A 116 0.33 -6.82 -16.45
CA LYS A 116 -1.13 -6.82 -16.42
C LYS A 116 -1.69 -6.43 -15.05
N LEU A 117 -1.06 -6.89 -13.97
CA LEU A 117 -1.56 -6.66 -12.60
C LEU A 117 -1.19 -5.27 -12.07
N GLU A 118 0.00 -4.80 -12.38
CA GLU A 118 0.55 -3.57 -11.82
C GLU A 118 0.47 -2.39 -12.79
N HIS A 119 0.19 -2.63 -14.08
CA HIS A 119 0.24 -1.64 -15.17
C HIS A 119 1.59 -0.92 -15.27
N ILE A 120 2.66 -1.63 -14.90
CA ILE A 120 4.05 -1.19 -14.94
C ILE A 120 4.88 -2.34 -15.54
N PRO A 121 5.77 -2.08 -16.50
CA PRO A 121 6.58 -3.13 -17.14
C PRO A 121 7.44 -3.86 -16.11
N CYS A 122 7.52 -5.18 -16.21
CA CYS A 122 8.42 -6.01 -15.40
C CYS A 122 9.85 -5.99 -15.93
N SER A 123 10.81 -6.50 -15.16
CA SER A 123 12.21 -6.59 -15.59
C SER A 123 12.40 -7.42 -16.87
N HIS A 124 11.53 -8.39 -17.13
CA HIS A 124 11.59 -9.22 -18.34
C HIS A 124 11.20 -8.43 -19.58
N VAL A 125 10.13 -7.65 -19.51
CA VAL A 125 9.71 -6.73 -20.58
C VAL A 125 10.81 -5.70 -20.83
N LEU A 126 11.38 -5.11 -19.78
CA LEU A 126 12.45 -4.12 -19.93
C LEU A 126 13.72 -4.71 -20.56
N ALA A 127 14.04 -5.98 -20.27
CA ALA A 127 15.15 -6.68 -20.93
C ALA A 127 14.86 -6.87 -22.43
N ALA A 128 13.65 -7.29 -22.79
CA ALA A 128 13.26 -7.44 -24.19
C ALA A 128 13.23 -6.09 -24.94
N CYS A 129 12.77 -5.00 -24.29
CA CYS A 129 12.81 -3.64 -24.86
C CYS A 129 14.24 -3.18 -25.18
N LYS A 130 15.19 -3.51 -24.32
CA LYS A 130 16.62 -3.18 -24.54
C LYS A 130 17.15 -3.80 -25.82
N ASP A 131 16.79 -5.04 -26.12
CA ASP A 131 17.21 -5.74 -27.33
C ASP A 131 16.55 -5.22 -28.61
N LEU A 132 15.37 -4.58 -28.49
CA LEU A 132 14.68 -3.95 -29.63
C LEU A 132 15.24 -2.57 -30.02
N GLY A 133 16.33 -2.12 -29.43
CA GLY A 133 16.97 -0.85 -29.81
C GLY A 133 16.91 0.24 -28.73
N GLY A 134 16.86 -0.15 -27.47
CA GLY A 134 17.13 0.78 -26.37
C GLY A 134 15.93 1.56 -25.85
N ASN A 135 14.72 1.12 -26.14
CA ASN A 135 13.53 1.72 -25.53
C ASN A 135 13.53 1.46 -24.01
N ASP A 136 13.39 2.53 -23.23
CA ASP A 136 13.43 2.48 -21.77
C ASP A 136 12.20 1.80 -21.14
N GLY A 137 11.22 1.40 -21.96
CA GLY A 137 9.96 0.77 -21.55
C GLY A 137 9.01 1.71 -20.78
N GLY A 138 9.34 2.99 -20.67
CA GLY A 138 8.54 3.96 -19.93
C GLY A 138 7.15 4.21 -20.53
N HIS A 139 6.96 3.95 -21.82
CA HIS A 139 5.65 4.09 -22.49
C HIS A 139 4.66 2.99 -22.10
N TYR A 140 5.12 1.86 -21.54
CA TYR A 140 4.24 0.80 -21.01
C TYR A 140 3.76 1.07 -19.59
N VAL A 141 4.23 2.15 -18.96
CA VAL A 141 3.72 2.58 -17.65
C VAL A 141 2.39 3.28 -17.85
N SER A 142 1.36 2.85 -17.14
CA SER A 142 0.06 3.51 -17.20
C SER A 142 0.16 4.99 -16.84
N TRP A 143 -0.60 5.84 -17.53
CA TRP A 143 -0.66 7.27 -17.30
C TRP A 143 -1.05 7.64 -15.86
N PHE A 144 -1.81 6.79 -15.16
CA PHE A 144 -2.15 6.96 -13.75
C PHE A 144 -0.93 7.11 -12.82
N TYR A 145 0.23 6.63 -13.26
CA TYR A 145 1.47 6.69 -12.50
C TYR A 145 2.37 7.87 -12.89
N THR A 146 1.93 8.71 -13.80
CA THR A 146 2.67 9.91 -14.19
C THR A 146 2.64 10.95 -13.07
N THR A 147 3.65 11.79 -13.03
CA THR A 147 3.70 12.92 -12.09
C THR A 147 2.57 13.92 -12.36
N GLU A 148 2.12 14.03 -13.61
CA GLU A 148 0.97 14.84 -13.95
C GLU A 148 -0.33 14.31 -13.34
N ALA A 149 -0.58 12.99 -13.42
CA ALA A 149 -1.71 12.36 -12.77
C ALA A 149 -1.65 12.51 -11.24
N LEU A 150 -0.45 12.42 -10.66
CA LEU A 150 -0.22 12.67 -9.23
C LEU A 150 -0.60 14.10 -8.85
N ARG A 151 -0.12 15.10 -9.59
CA ARG A 151 -0.47 16.52 -9.37
C ARG A 151 -1.97 16.77 -9.50
N ASN A 152 -2.59 16.21 -10.53
CA ASN A 152 -4.03 16.34 -10.74
C ASN A 152 -4.86 15.71 -9.61
N THR A 153 -4.36 14.63 -8.99
CA THR A 153 -5.00 14.00 -7.84
C THR A 153 -5.02 14.92 -6.62
N TRP A 154 -3.95 15.68 -6.37
CA TRP A 154 -3.84 16.55 -5.20
C TRP A 154 -4.17 18.02 -5.49
N ARG A 155 -4.55 18.36 -6.72
CA ARG A 155 -4.92 19.71 -7.16
C ARG A 155 -6.15 20.31 -6.44
N PRO A 156 -7.19 19.52 -6.07
CA PRO A 156 -8.32 20.06 -5.32
C PRO A 156 -7.86 20.67 -4.01
N LYS A 157 -8.27 21.93 -3.76
CA LYS A 157 -7.93 22.65 -2.52
C LYS A 157 -9.03 22.44 -1.49
N MET A 158 -8.63 22.15 -0.27
CA MET A 158 -9.52 22.18 0.88
C MET A 158 -9.58 23.64 1.40
N HIS A 159 -10.78 24.15 1.56
CA HIS A 159 -10.99 25.48 2.12
C HIS A 159 -11.25 25.37 3.62
N SER A 160 -10.76 26.36 4.38
CA SER A 160 -11.11 26.45 5.80
C SER A 160 -12.62 26.71 5.95
N TYR A 161 -13.24 26.14 6.94
CA TYR A 161 -14.59 26.55 7.30
C TYR A 161 -14.54 27.70 8.32
N ALA A 162 -15.44 28.65 8.17
CA ALA A 162 -15.52 29.76 9.09
C ALA A 162 -16.08 29.27 10.43
N VAL A 163 -15.32 29.45 11.50
CA VAL A 163 -15.78 29.10 12.86
C VAL A 163 -16.72 30.20 13.35
N GLY A 164 -17.95 29.85 13.66
CA GLY A 164 -18.88 30.68 14.42
C GLY A 164 -19.87 31.55 13.64
N SER A 165 -19.49 32.17 12.52
CA SER A 165 -20.38 33.09 11.80
C SER A 165 -21.26 32.44 10.72
N SER A 166 -20.90 31.26 10.26
CA SER A 166 -21.58 30.55 9.16
C SER A 166 -22.52 29.44 9.61
N HIS A 167 -22.57 29.15 10.91
CA HIS A 167 -23.48 28.14 11.43
C HIS A 167 -24.86 28.77 11.63
N LYS A 168 -25.86 28.30 10.87
CA LYS A 168 -27.24 28.61 11.15
C LYS A 168 -27.52 28.14 12.59
N THR A 169 -27.94 29.08 13.42
CA THR A 169 -28.42 28.77 14.77
C THR A 169 -29.58 27.79 14.60
N ILE A 170 -29.45 26.60 15.16
CA ILE A 170 -30.54 25.62 15.14
C ILE A 170 -31.56 26.14 16.15
N GLU A 171 -32.66 26.65 15.63
CA GLU A 171 -33.81 27.05 16.45
C GLU A 171 -34.44 25.78 17.02
N GLY A 172 -34.42 25.64 18.34
CA GLY A 172 -34.98 24.49 19.03
C GLY A 172 -34.39 24.30 20.43
N PRO A 173 -35.00 23.46 21.26
CA PRO A 173 -34.46 23.20 22.58
C PRO A 173 -33.10 22.55 22.50
N ASN A 174 -32.14 23.00 23.32
CA ASN A 174 -30.83 22.42 23.44
C ASN A 174 -30.93 20.92 23.76
N ARG A 175 -30.56 20.07 22.84
CA ARG A 175 -30.54 18.62 23.09
C ARG A 175 -29.37 18.28 24.00
N VAL A 176 -29.66 18.04 25.26
CA VAL A 176 -28.66 17.59 26.24
C VAL A 176 -28.65 16.05 26.25
N PRO A 177 -27.49 15.42 26.29
CA PRO A 177 -27.44 13.96 26.43
C PRO A 177 -28.17 13.51 27.69
N TYR A 178 -28.91 12.41 27.58
CA TYR A 178 -29.57 11.81 28.72
C TYR A 178 -28.58 11.58 29.87
N PRO A 179 -28.84 11.99 31.12
CA PRO A 179 -27.87 11.96 32.21
C PRO A 179 -27.22 10.59 32.42
N ALA A 180 -27.99 9.50 32.28
CA ALA A 180 -27.47 8.14 32.40
C ALA A 180 -26.47 7.74 31.27
N THR A 181 -26.44 8.46 30.15
CA THR A 181 -25.50 8.23 29.04
C THR A 181 -24.27 9.13 29.13
N LYS A 182 -24.30 10.13 30.05
CA LYS A 182 -23.21 11.05 30.27
C LYS A 182 -22.04 10.29 30.91
N ARG A 183 -20.89 10.33 30.28
CA ARG A 183 -19.70 9.67 30.80
C ARG A 183 -19.08 10.47 31.92
N THR A 184 -18.68 9.78 32.97
CA THR A 184 -17.86 10.32 34.05
C THR A 184 -16.36 10.28 33.70
N GLU A 185 -15.97 9.39 32.82
CA GLU A 185 -14.55 9.22 32.42
C GLU A 185 -14.32 9.54 30.94
N PRO A 186 -13.20 10.17 30.58
CA PRO A 186 -12.84 10.43 29.18
C PRO A 186 -12.53 9.12 28.46
N GLY A 187 -12.88 9.06 27.17
CA GLY A 187 -12.55 7.95 26.30
C GLY A 187 -13.75 7.08 25.87
N ARG A 188 -13.55 6.15 24.97
CA ARG A 188 -14.59 5.22 24.49
C ARG A 188 -14.90 4.17 25.55
N ARG A 189 -16.20 3.80 25.75
CA ARG A 189 -16.56 2.65 26.59
C ARG A 189 -15.78 1.42 26.10
N ARG A 190 -15.19 0.65 27.01
CA ARG A 190 -14.65 -0.67 26.67
C ARG A 190 -15.82 -1.52 26.19
N SER A 191 -15.90 -1.73 24.88
CA SER A 191 -16.81 -2.70 24.31
C SER A 191 -16.04 -3.99 24.11
N HIS A 192 -16.58 -5.10 24.57
CA HIS A 192 -16.07 -6.39 24.13
C HIS A 192 -16.30 -6.49 22.63
N ARG A 193 -15.26 -6.88 21.90
CA ARG A 193 -15.41 -7.23 20.47
C ARG A 193 -16.42 -8.37 20.40
N ILE A 194 -17.44 -8.22 19.57
CA ILE A 194 -18.30 -9.36 19.23
C ILE A 194 -17.40 -10.33 18.48
N HIS A 195 -17.18 -11.51 19.03
CA HIS A 195 -16.42 -12.56 18.39
C HIS A 195 -17.21 -13.02 17.17
N GLY A 196 -16.56 -13.03 16.01
CA GLY A 196 -17.10 -13.63 14.80
C GLY A 196 -16.67 -15.10 14.72
N ASP A 197 -17.30 -15.87 13.82
CA ASP A 197 -17.01 -17.29 13.61
C ASP A 197 -15.53 -17.60 13.36
N MET A 198 -14.76 -16.63 12.85
CA MET A 198 -13.31 -16.75 12.66
C MET A 198 -12.49 -16.61 13.96
N ASP A 199 -13.06 -16.03 15.02
CA ASP A 199 -12.39 -15.87 16.31
C ASP A 199 -12.47 -17.17 17.15
N GLU A 200 -13.40 -18.07 16.86
CA GLU A 200 -13.49 -19.39 17.53
C GLU A 200 -12.29 -20.31 17.20
N ALA A 201 -11.74 -20.17 15.98
CA ALA A 201 -10.54 -20.90 15.59
C ALA A 201 -9.27 -20.46 16.35
N ASP A 202 -9.22 -19.21 16.84
CA ASP A 202 -8.08 -18.68 17.57
C ASP A 202 -8.11 -18.96 19.08
N ALA A 203 -9.25 -19.36 19.64
CA ALA A 203 -9.36 -19.69 21.07
C ALA A 203 -8.47 -20.88 21.47
N THR A 204 -8.17 -21.76 20.52
CA THR A 204 -7.24 -22.88 20.72
C THR A 204 -5.78 -22.53 20.53
N HIS A 205 -5.46 -21.40 19.85
CA HIS A 205 -4.10 -20.92 19.61
C HIS A 205 -3.52 -20.05 20.75
N GLY A 206 -4.34 -19.67 21.74
CA GLY A 206 -3.94 -18.74 22.80
C GLY A 206 -3.11 -19.35 23.93
N LEU A 207 -3.06 -20.65 24.08
CA LEU A 207 -2.29 -21.29 25.15
C LEU A 207 -0.86 -21.53 24.70
N ARG A 208 0.06 -20.66 25.14
CA ARG A 208 1.49 -20.82 24.87
C ARG A 208 2.00 -22.12 25.49
N LYS A 209 2.66 -22.92 24.67
CA LYS A 209 3.31 -24.16 25.10
C LYS A 209 4.69 -23.82 25.69
N CYS A 210 4.94 -24.19 26.92
CA CYS A 210 6.23 -23.99 27.57
C CYS A 210 7.34 -24.71 26.81
N LYS A 211 8.45 -24.03 26.52
CA LYS A 211 9.59 -24.65 25.83
C LYS A 211 10.37 -25.64 26.72
N ILE A 212 10.25 -25.56 28.06
CA ILE A 212 10.92 -26.43 29.03
C ILE A 212 10.08 -27.68 29.29
N CYS A 213 8.90 -27.53 29.89
CA CYS A 213 8.08 -28.67 30.30
C CYS A 213 7.05 -29.16 29.25
N LYS A 214 6.92 -28.45 28.10
CA LYS A 214 5.98 -28.72 27.00
C LYS A 214 4.49 -28.63 27.39
N GLN A 215 4.15 -28.21 28.59
CA GLN A 215 2.76 -27.98 29.02
C GLN A 215 2.21 -26.65 28.54
N LEU A 216 0.87 -26.55 28.41
CA LEU A 216 0.14 -25.39 28.01
C LEU A 216 -0.15 -24.48 29.21
N GLY A 217 -0.30 -23.15 28.98
CA GLY A 217 -0.75 -22.19 29.98
C GLY A 217 0.33 -21.34 30.62
N HIS A 218 1.62 -21.56 30.34
CA HIS A 218 2.73 -20.72 30.80
C HIS A 218 3.86 -20.70 29.77
N ASP A 219 4.78 -19.75 29.93
CA ASP A 219 5.99 -19.63 29.13
C ASP A 219 7.21 -20.19 29.87
N GLN A 220 8.38 -20.22 29.22
CA GLN A 220 9.62 -20.72 29.81
C GLN A 220 10.11 -19.87 31.01
N ARG A 221 9.65 -18.59 31.15
CA ARG A 221 10.07 -17.71 32.25
C ARG A 221 9.36 -18.06 33.54
N ASN A 222 8.11 -18.50 33.44
CA ASN A 222 7.24 -18.86 34.56
C ASN A 222 7.10 -20.38 34.71
N CYS A 223 8.05 -21.15 34.22
CA CYS A 223 7.98 -22.60 34.29
C CYS A 223 8.37 -23.09 35.69
N PRO A 224 7.52 -23.93 36.37
CA PRO A 224 7.86 -24.51 37.67
C PRO A 224 9.07 -25.45 37.63
N GLN A 225 9.40 -25.99 36.45
CA GLN A 225 10.54 -26.89 36.25
C GLN A 225 11.81 -26.18 35.77
N ARG A 226 11.85 -24.85 35.90
CA ARG A 226 13.05 -24.06 35.59
C ARG A 226 14.01 -24.15 36.79
N GLN A 227 15.06 -24.92 36.65
CA GLN A 227 16.23 -24.89 37.54
C GLN A 227 17.14 -23.71 37.19
#